data_bc7e5da6e1e372216ae86016f4f91a84
#
_entry.id   bc7e5da6e1e372216ae86016f4f91a84
#
_cell.length_a   1.000
_cell.length_b   1.000
_cell.length_c   1.000
_cell.angle_alpha   90.00
_cell.angle_beta   90.00
_cell.angle_gamma   90.00
#
_symmetry.space_group_name_H-M   'P 1'
#
loop_
_entity.id
_entity.type
_entity.pdbx_description
1 polymer ?
#
loop_
_entity_poly.entity_id
_entity_poly.type
_entity_poly.pdbx_seq_one_letter_code
_entity_poly.pdbx_strand_id
1 'polypeptide(L)'
;MLYLFSMAIKPTILKGTRDFSSEEIFKRNYIKKTLRSTFEIFGYEPIETPSFEKLETLTGQYGEEGDRLIFKIINSGEKVKKADINSLEKGNYEKFSRSISEKALRFDLTVPFARYVSQNQNNISFP
;
A
#
# COMPACT_ATOMS: atom_id res chain seq x y z
N MET A 1 37.98 -23.76 -20.87
CA MET A 1 37.46 -23.58 -19.50
C MET A 1 37.08 -22.09 -19.40
N LEU A 2 35.83 -21.74 -19.78
CA LEU A 2 35.33 -20.35 -19.73
C LEU A 2 34.89 -20.06 -18.31
N TYR A 3 35.59 -19.16 -17.63
CA TYR A 3 35.10 -18.56 -16.39
C TYR A 3 34.00 -17.58 -16.75
N LEU A 4 32.75 -17.96 -16.57
CA LEU A 4 31.62 -17.04 -16.48
C LEU A 4 31.83 -16.20 -15.21
N PHE A 5 32.36 -15.01 -15.36
CA PHE A 5 32.27 -13.96 -14.36
C PHE A 5 30.79 -13.61 -14.21
N SER A 6 30.12 -14.28 -13.28
CA SER A 6 28.84 -13.80 -12.75
C SER A 6 29.14 -12.44 -12.12
N MET A 7 28.74 -11.35 -12.76
CA MET A 7 28.74 -10.05 -12.14
C MET A 7 27.78 -10.11 -10.95
N ALA A 8 28.34 -10.28 -9.75
CA ALA A 8 27.56 -10.26 -8.53
C ALA A 8 26.91 -8.89 -8.39
N ILE A 9 25.59 -8.85 -8.57
CA ILE A 9 24.81 -7.62 -8.36
C ILE A 9 24.98 -7.22 -6.90
N LYS A 10 25.53 -6.03 -6.66
CA LYS A 10 25.64 -5.48 -5.29
C LYS A 10 24.24 -5.32 -4.70
N PRO A 11 23.93 -5.99 -3.58
CA PRO A 11 22.63 -5.85 -2.94
C PRO A 11 22.37 -4.40 -2.54
N THR A 12 21.21 -3.88 -2.91
CA THR A 12 20.78 -2.53 -2.55
C THR A 12 19.30 -2.58 -2.17
N ILE A 13 18.91 -1.69 -1.28
CA ILE A 13 17.50 -1.50 -0.93
C ILE A 13 16.85 -0.48 -1.86
N LEU A 14 15.54 -0.57 -2.02
CA LEU A 14 14.77 0.35 -2.84
C LEU A 14 14.82 1.77 -2.25
N LYS A 15 14.96 2.78 -3.11
CA LYS A 15 14.94 4.19 -2.68
C LYS A 15 13.62 4.50 -1.94
N GLY A 16 13.73 5.14 -0.78
CA GLY A 16 12.59 5.46 0.07
C GLY A 16 12.20 4.36 1.05
N THR A 17 12.93 3.24 1.06
CA THR A 17 12.76 2.16 2.05
C THR A 17 14.03 2.00 2.89
N ARG A 18 13.92 1.32 4.02
CA ARG A 18 15.06 0.95 4.84
C ARG A 18 14.82 -0.36 5.59
N ASP A 19 15.89 -1.04 5.93
CA ASP A 19 15.86 -2.15 6.88
C ASP A 19 15.85 -1.61 8.32
N PHE A 20 15.36 -2.42 9.22
CA PHE A 20 15.37 -2.14 10.65
C PHE A 20 16.20 -3.20 11.38
N SER A 21 17.13 -2.77 12.20
CA SER A 21 17.91 -3.66 13.05
C SER A 21 17.02 -4.35 14.10
N SER A 22 17.52 -5.44 14.69
CA SER A 22 16.81 -6.13 15.77
C SER A 22 16.54 -5.21 16.95
N GLU A 23 17.49 -4.34 17.33
CA GLU A 23 17.32 -3.37 18.40
C GLU A 23 16.19 -2.38 18.10
N GLU A 24 16.11 -1.85 16.87
CA GLU A 24 15.02 -0.96 16.45
C GLU A 24 13.67 -1.68 16.49
N ILE A 25 13.61 -2.95 16.06
CA ILE A 25 12.39 -3.76 16.11
C ILE A 25 11.95 -4.00 17.55
N PHE A 26 12.85 -4.30 18.49
CA PHE A 26 12.50 -4.43 19.90
C PHE A 26 11.90 -3.14 20.47
N LYS A 27 12.50 -1.99 20.21
CA LYS A 27 11.98 -0.68 20.63
C LYS A 27 10.59 -0.39 20.04
N ARG A 28 10.41 -0.65 18.75
CA ARG A 28 9.12 -0.48 18.07
C ARG A 28 8.03 -1.39 18.65
N ASN A 29 8.36 -2.65 18.91
CA ASN A 29 7.43 -3.60 19.49
C ASN A 29 7.03 -3.22 20.93
N TYR A 30 7.96 -2.71 21.72
CA TYR A 30 7.66 -2.18 23.04
C TYR A 30 6.63 -1.05 22.98
N ILE A 31 6.85 -0.06 22.10
CA ILE A 31 5.92 1.07 21.90
C ILE A 31 4.55 0.56 21.45
N LYS A 32 4.52 -0.31 20.43
CA LYS A 32 3.26 -0.89 19.91
C LYS A 32 2.49 -1.64 21.00
N LYS A 33 3.19 -2.46 21.80
CA LYS A 33 2.56 -3.23 22.88
C LYS A 33 1.97 -2.31 23.94
N THR A 34 2.69 -1.28 24.34
CA THR A 34 2.23 -0.31 25.35
C THR A 34 0.98 0.43 24.87
N LEU A 35 1.01 0.97 23.63
CA LEU A 35 -0.14 1.65 23.05
C LEU A 35 -1.35 0.72 22.94
N ARG A 36 -1.14 -0.50 22.40
CA ARG A 36 -2.19 -1.50 22.26
C ARG A 36 -2.86 -1.81 23.60
N SER A 37 -2.07 -2.17 24.61
CA SER A 37 -2.60 -2.48 25.94
C SER A 37 -3.38 -1.32 26.55
N THR A 38 -2.95 -0.09 26.30
CA THR A 38 -3.65 1.10 26.77
C THR A 38 -5.01 1.25 26.09
N PHE A 39 -5.07 1.13 24.76
CA PHE A 39 -6.33 1.23 24.02
C PHE A 39 -7.31 0.10 24.37
N GLU A 40 -6.83 -1.13 24.54
CA GLU A 40 -7.66 -2.29 24.94
C GLU A 40 -8.34 -2.07 26.29
N ILE A 41 -7.70 -1.39 27.26
CA ILE A 41 -8.32 -1.03 28.55
C ILE A 41 -9.54 -0.10 28.35
N PHE A 42 -9.54 0.74 27.33
CA PHE A 42 -10.65 1.62 26.99
C PHE A 42 -11.67 1.00 26.02
N GLY A 43 -11.61 -0.31 25.81
CA GLY A 43 -12.57 -1.04 24.97
C GLY A 43 -12.30 -0.98 23.47
N TYR A 44 -11.15 -0.48 23.01
CA TYR A 44 -10.77 -0.52 21.62
C TYR A 44 -10.30 -1.92 21.21
N GLU A 45 -10.79 -2.42 20.10
CA GLU A 45 -10.38 -3.69 19.54
C GLU A 45 -9.40 -3.49 18.37
N PRO A 46 -8.30 -4.28 18.29
CA PRO A 46 -7.37 -4.17 17.20
C PRO A 46 -7.95 -4.77 15.93
N ILE A 47 -7.83 -4.06 14.83
CA ILE A 47 -8.14 -4.54 13.49
C ILE A 47 -6.93 -4.38 12.57
N GLU A 48 -6.87 -5.20 11.54
CA GLU A 48 -5.88 -5.05 10.48
C GLU A 48 -6.59 -5.02 9.12
N THR A 49 -6.14 -4.13 8.27
CA THR A 49 -6.58 -4.03 6.88
C THR A 49 -5.44 -4.35 5.93
N PRO A 50 -5.70 -4.85 4.72
CA PRO A 50 -4.65 -5.12 3.73
C PRO A 50 -3.79 -3.89 3.46
N SER A 51 -2.50 -4.11 3.14
CA SER A 51 -1.60 -3.04 2.69
C SER A 51 -1.99 -2.46 1.33
N PHE A 52 -2.81 -3.18 0.58
CA PHE A 52 -3.34 -2.80 -0.72
C PHE A 52 -4.83 -2.52 -0.63
N GLU A 53 -5.26 -1.49 -1.34
CA GLU A 53 -6.67 -1.18 -1.57
C GLU A 53 -6.93 -1.08 -3.08
N LYS A 54 -8.18 -1.13 -3.48
CA LYS A 54 -8.56 -0.80 -4.85
C LYS A 54 -8.17 0.64 -5.15
N LEU A 55 -7.59 0.88 -6.32
CA LEU A 55 -7.19 2.22 -6.72
C LEU A 55 -8.37 3.20 -6.67
N GLU A 56 -9.55 2.78 -7.13
CA GLU A 56 -10.78 3.58 -7.09
C GLU A 56 -11.22 3.98 -5.67
N THR A 57 -10.91 3.17 -4.65
CA THR A 57 -11.25 3.46 -3.25
C THR A 57 -10.33 4.54 -2.67
N LEU A 58 -9.08 4.60 -3.14
CA LEU A 58 -8.09 5.56 -2.65
C LEU A 58 -8.13 6.89 -3.40
N THR A 59 -8.44 6.88 -4.70
CA THR A 59 -8.43 8.10 -5.53
C THR A 59 -9.62 9.00 -5.24
N GLY A 60 -9.39 10.31 -5.33
CA GLY A 60 -10.40 11.33 -5.07
C GLY A 60 -10.61 11.66 -3.59
N GLN A 61 -10.00 10.91 -2.67
CA GLN A 61 -10.15 11.13 -1.22
C GLN A 61 -9.18 12.17 -0.67
N TYR A 62 -8.02 12.32 -1.30
CA TYR A 62 -6.91 13.16 -0.84
C TYR A 62 -6.67 14.38 -1.74
N GLY A 63 -7.57 14.64 -2.71
CA GLY A 63 -7.40 15.68 -3.73
C GLY A 63 -6.36 15.30 -4.79
N GLU A 64 -6.17 16.17 -5.79
CA GLU A 64 -5.26 15.88 -6.92
C GLU A 64 -3.80 15.65 -6.50
N GLU A 65 -3.32 16.40 -5.51
CA GLU A 65 -1.96 16.26 -5.01
C GLU A 65 -1.77 14.92 -4.29
N GLY A 66 -2.72 14.52 -3.44
CA GLY A 66 -2.72 13.22 -2.76
C GLY A 66 -2.77 12.06 -3.75
N ASP A 67 -3.60 12.16 -4.77
CA ASP A 67 -3.74 11.12 -5.80
C ASP A 67 -2.43 10.90 -6.60
N ARG A 68 -1.58 11.91 -6.73
CA ARG A 68 -0.25 11.80 -7.35
C ARG A 68 0.76 11.06 -6.47
N LEU A 69 0.59 11.09 -5.16
CA LEU A 69 1.48 10.45 -4.19
C LEU A 69 1.16 8.96 -3.96
N ILE A 70 0.01 8.49 -4.45
CA ILE A 70 -0.40 7.09 -4.30
C ILE A 70 0.49 6.17 -5.14
N PHE A 71 1.13 5.19 -4.48
CA PHE A 71 1.93 4.15 -5.13
C PHE A 71 1.01 3.12 -5.79
N LYS A 72 0.82 3.25 -7.10
CA LYS A 72 0.04 2.33 -7.91
C LYS A 72 0.80 1.04 -8.17
N ILE A 73 0.10 -0.10 -8.14
CA ILE A 73 0.68 -1.41 -8.41
C ILE A 73 0.26 -1.84 -9.80
N ILE A 74 1.26 -2.03 -10.66
CA ILE A 74 1.04 -2.46 -12.04
C ILE A 74 0.44 -3.86 -12.06
N ASN A 75 -0.59 -4.05 -12.86
CA ASN A 75 -1.17 -5.36 -13.13
C ASN A 75 -0.15 -6.25 -13.86
N SER A 76 -0.23 -7.55 -13.64
CA SER A 76 0.61 -8.55 -14.31
C SER A 76 -0.23 -9.53 -15.14
N GLY A 77 0.44 -10.26 -16.03
CA GLY A 77 -0.19 -11.28 -16.86
C GLY A 77 -1.21 -10.70 -17.84
N GLU A 78 -2.30 -11.40 -18.06
CA GLU A 78 -3.35 -11.05 -19.03
C GLU A 78 -3.98 -9.66 -18.81
N LYS A 79 -3.96 -9.16 -17.58
CA LYS A 79 -4.51 -7.84 -17.26
C LYS A 79 -3.74 -6.70 -17.91
N VAL A 80 -2.45 -6.87 -18.18
CA VAL A 80 -1.64 -5.86 -18.88
C VAL A 80 -2.12 -5.65 -20.30
N LYS A 81 -2.71 -6.67 -20.94
CA LYS A 81 -3.26 -6.58 -22.29
C LYS A 81 -4.42 -5.58 -22.41
N LYS A 82 -5.02 -5.19 -21.27
CA LYS A 82 -6.09 -4.18 -21.21
C LYS A 82 -5.58 -2.75 -21.13
N ALA A 83 -4.26 -2.54 -21.28
CA ALA A 83 -3.65 -1.22 -21.23
C ALA A 83 -4.24 -0.28 -22.31
N ASP A 84 -4.61 0.93 -21.92
CA ASP A 84 -5.12 1.95 -22.86
C ASP A 84 -3.94 2.65 -23.57
N ILE A 85 -3.40 1.97 -24.58
CA ILE A 85 -2.26 2.46 -25.37
C ILE A 85 -2.61 3.79 -26.07
N ASN A 86 -3.85 3.98 -26.52
CA ASN A 86 -4.27 5.23 -27.14
C ASN A 86 -4.12 6.43 -26.19
N SER A 87 -4.38 6.22 -24.90
CA SER A 87 -4.16 7.27 -23.90
C SER A 87 -2.69 7.60 -23.71
N LEU A 88 -1.81 6.60 -23.77
CA LEU A 88 -0.36 6.81 -23.71
C LEU A 88 0.12 7.63 -24.91
N GLU A 89 -0.28 7.25 -26.13
CA GLU A 89 0.08 7.95 -27.37
C GLU A 89 -0.40 9.40 -27.40
N LYS A 90 -1.55 9.69 -26.80
CA LYS A 90 -2.09 11.04 -26.66
C LYS A 90 -1.51 11.84 -25.49
N GLY A 91 -0.54 11.29 -24.75
CA GLY A 91 0.09 11.94 -23.61
C GLY A 91 -0.78 11.98 -22.34
N ASN A 92 -1.91 11.24 -22.32
CA ASN A 92 -2.74 11.13 -21.13
C ASN A 92 -2.21 10.02 -20.20
N TYR A 93 -1.11 10.31 -19.52
CA TYR A 93 -0.40 9.36 -18.66
C TYR A 93 -1.24 8.92 -17.44
N GLU A 94 -2.10 9.78 -16.95
CA GLU A 94 -2.96 9.44 -15.82
C GLU A 94 -3.96 8.33 -16.21
N LYS A 95 -4.68 8.50 -17.31
CA LYS A 95 -5.63 7.52 -17.81
C LYS A 95 -4.93 6.21 -18.17
N PHE A 96 -3.78 6.27 -18.82
CA PHE A 96 -2.95 5.10 -19.08
C PHE A 96 -2.56 4.39 -17.78
N SER A 97 -2.03 5.11 -16.80
CA SER A 97 -1.62 4.55 -15.50
C SER A 97 -2.78 3.86 -14.78
N ARG A 98 -3.99 4.42 -14.83
CA ARG A 98 -5.20 3.78 -14.28
C ARG A 98 -5.58 2.50 -15.02
N SER A 99 -5.38 2.45 -16.34
CA SER A 99 -5.71 1.26 -17.13
C SER A 99 -4.86 0.03 -16.82
N ILE A 100 -3.65 0.24 -16.30
CA ILE A 100 -2.70 -0.82 -15.95
C ILE A 100 -2.58 -1.08 -14.43
N SER A 101 -3.36 -0.38 -13.61
CA SER A 101 -3.29 -0.49 -12.15
C SER A 101 -4.68 -0.52 -11.53
N GLU A 102 -5.11 -1.66 -11.02
CA GLU A 102 -6.40 -1.82 -10.35
C GLU A 102 -6.28 -1.60 -8.83
N LYS A 103 -5.08 -1.60 -8.29
CA LYS A 103 -4.77 -1.53 -6.86
C LYS A 103 -3.56 -0.67 -6.59
N ALA A 104 -3.50 -0.14 -5.38
CA ALA A 104 -2.38 0.67 -4.93
C ALA A 104 -2.07 0.40 -3.45
N LEU A 105 -0.90 0.81 -3.00
CA LEU A 105 -0.59 0.84 -1.57
C LEU A 105 -1.49 1.88 -0.88
N ARG A 106 -2.01 1.54 0.28
CA ARG A 106 -2.73 2.50 1.09
C ARG A 106 -1.81 3.69 1.45
N PHE A 107 -2.38 4.89 1.39
CA PHE A 107 -1.67 6.12 1.75
C PHE A 107 -1.52 6.23 3.28
N ASP A 108 -2.63 6.00 3.98
CA ASP A 108 -2.73 5.92 5.44
C ASP A 108 -3.74 4.85 5.86
N LEU A 109 -4.23 4.88 7.08
CA LEU A 109 -5.20 3.93 7.60
C LEU A 109 -6.64 4.45 7.56
N THR A 110 -6.88 5.71 7.20
CA THR A 110 -8.21 6.36 7.27
C THR A 110 -9.20 5.73 6.29
N VAL A 111 -8.84 5.69 5.00
CA VAL A 111 -9.71 5.12 3.96
C VAL A 111 -9.91 3.61 4.14
N PRO A 112 -8.85 2.79 4.39
CA PRO A 112 -9.01 1.38 4.72
C PRO A 112 -9.90 1.12 5.93
N PHE A 113 -9.78 1.95 6.98
CA PHE A 113 -10.62 1.85 8.17
C PHE A 113 -12.09 2.17 7.84
N ALA A 114 -12.36 3.28 7.16
CA ALA A 114 -13.72 3.65 6.76
C ALA A 114 -14.38 2.57 5.90
N ARG A 115 -13.64 1.99 4.94
CA ARG A 115 -14.12 0.84 4.15
C ARG A 115 -14.44 -0.35 5.03
N TYR A 116 -13.55 -0.71 5.96
CA TYR A 116 -13.74 -1.84 6.87
C TYR A 116 -15.01 -1.65 7.71
N VAL A 117 -15.19 -0.49 8.32
CA VAL A 117 -16.38 -0.15 9.12
C VAL A 117 -17.63 -0.25 8.26
N SER A 118 -17.64 0.36 7.07
CA SER A 118 -18.79 0.32 6.16
C SER A 118 -19.18 -1.12 5.77
N GLN A 119 -18.22 -1.99 5.52
CA GLN A 119 -18.48 -3.39 5.14
C GLN A 119 -18.91 -4.28 6.30
N ASN A 120 -18.56 -3.93 7.53
CA ASN A 120 -18.78 -4.75 8.71
C ASN A 120 -19.69 -4.09 9.74
N GLN A 121 -20.42 -3.03 9.39
CA GLN A 121 -21.23 -2.22 10.31
C GLN A 121 -22.22 -3.03 11.15
N ASN A 122 -22.70 -4.16 10.65
CA ASN A 122 -23.63 -5.04 11.37
C ASN A 122 -22.93 -6.04 12.32
N ASN A 123 -21.61 -6.14 12.25
CA ASN A 123 -20.79 -7.10 13.00
C ASN A 123 -19.83 -6.43 13.98
N ILE A 124 -19.75 -5.11 13.96
CA ILE A 124 -18.85 -4.33 14.82
C ILE A 124 -19.68 -3.73 15.96
N SER A 125 -19.29 -4.00 17.19
CA SER A 125 -19.77 -3.25 18.34
C SER A 125 -18.94 -1.98 18.47
N PHE A 126 -19.61 -0.84 18.46
CA PHE A 126 -18.96 0.43 18.83
C PHE A 126 -19.10 0.60 20.34
N PRO A 127 -18.02 1.02 21.03
CA PRO A 127 -18.09 1.33 22.47
C PRO A 127 -18.99 2.52 22.75
#